data_41ccbea6f19bf7d8f30a91d7b0132887
#
_entry.id   41ccbea6f19bf7d8f30a91d7b0132887
#
_cell.length_a   1.000
_cell.length_b   1.000
_cell.length_c   1.000
_cell.angle_alpha   90.00
_cell.angle_beta   90.00
_cell.angle_gamma   90.00
#
_symmetry.space_group_name_H-M   'P 1'
#
loop_
_entity.id
_entity.type
_entity.pdbx_description
1 polymer ?
#
loop_
_entity_poly.entity_id
_entity_poly.type
_entity_poly.pdbx_seq_one_letter_code
_entity_poly.pdbx_strand_id
1 'polypeptide(L)'
;MHTPRIIFIKGAVETLEFFSLQLAKSFEAQGFQTWFWDLKSPLGSREAFESLGGYTPSVLLTFNFIGLSGESQFQSGPCSIWEQYHVKIFCIMVDHPMYYHRLLEPDIKNLSLICIDRGHQAFVEHYYPKFRNVHFLPLAGTKLPGEPVPYAMRDIGAIFAGNYVPPENLLPHIRHMDEESKAFY
;
A
#
# COMPACT_ATOMS: atom_id res chain seq x y z
N MET A 1 -8.74 -5.55 27.65
CA MET A 1 -7.70 -5.47 26.59
C MET A 1 -7.95 -4.18 25.82
N HIS A 2 -6.91 -3.35 25.62
CA HIS A 2 -7.09 -2.17 24.79
C HIS A 2 -7.14 -2.58 23.31
N THR A 3 -8.16 -2.10 22.60
CA THR A 3 -8.27 -2.32 21.15
C THR A 3 -7.08 -1.62 20.46
N PRO A 4 -6.34 -2.30 19.59
CA PRO A 4 -5.19 -1.67 18.92
C PRO A 4 -5.65 -0.55 17.99
N ARG A 5 -4.80 0.48 17.86
CA ARG A 5 -4.99 1.54 16.88
C ARG A 5 -4.50 1.06 15.52
N ILE A 6 -5.27 1.33 14.47
CA ILE A 6 -4.87 1.07 13.10
C ILE A 6 -4.30 2.35 12.49
N ILE A 7 -3.06 2.27 12.06
CA ILE A 7 -2.34 3.36 11.41
C ILE A 7 -2.42 3.14 9.89
N PHE A 8 -2.78 4.17 9.16
CA PHE A 8 -2.74 4.26 7.71
C PHE A 8 -1.77 5.34 7.27
N ILE A 9 -1.34 5.30 6.01
CA ILE A 9 -0.50 6.34 5.41
C ILE A 9 -1.28 7.01 4.27
N LYS A 10 -1.24 8.33 4.21
CA LYS A 10 -1.85 9.15 3.15
C LYS A 10 -0.82 10.12 2.55
N GLY A 11 -1.14 10.69 1.39
CA GLY A 11 -0.30 11.68 0.71
C GLY A 11 0.71 11.10 -0.27
N ALA A 12 0.69 9.78 -0.54
CA ALA A 12 1.55 9.13 -1.53
C ALA A 12 0.84 8.97 -2.89
N VAL A 13 -0.05 7.98 -3.00
CA VAL A 13 -0.75 7.61 -4.22
C VAL A 13 -2.25 7.70 -3.98
N GLU A 14 -2.96 8.48 -4.77
CA GLU A 14 -4.39 8.79 -4.56
C GLU A 14 -5.28 7.54 -4.48
N THR A 15 -5.05 6.56 -5.36
CA THR A 15 -5.83 5.31 -5.35
C THR A 15 -5.61 4.49 -4.09
N LEU A 16 -4.38 4.43 -3.59
CA LEU A 16 -4.05 3.71 -2.36
C LEU A 16 -4.53 4.47 -1.12
N GLU A 17 -4.54 5.79 -1.16
CA GLU A 17 -5.15 6.63 -0.13
C GLU A 17 -6.66 6.39 -0.07
N PHE A 18 -7.34 6.32 -1.22
CA PHE A 18 -8.76 5.97 -1.28
C PHE A 18 -9.02 4.61 -0.62
N PHE A 19 -8.24 3.57 -0.92
CA PHE A 19 -8.39 2.28 -0.26
C PHE A 19 -8.15 2.35 1.25
N SER A 20 -7.14 3.09 1.68
CA SER A 20 -6.86 3.34 3.10
C SER A 20 -8.05 4.00 3.80
N LEU A 21 -8.68 5.01 3.18
CA LEU A 21 -9.85 5.70 3.72
C LEU A 21 -11.08 4.77 3.83
N GLN A 22 -11.31 3.89 2.84
CA GLN A 22 -12.43 2.94 2.91
C GLN A 22 -12.20 1.86 3.98
N LEU A 23 -10.97 1.36 4.10
CA LEU A 23 -10.61 0.41 5.15
C LEU A 23 -10.74 1.05 6.53
N ALA A 24 -10.27 2.29 6.72
CA ALA A 24 -10.40 3.02 7.97
C ALA A 24 -11.86 3.09 8.44
N LYS A 25 -12.77 3.50 7.55
CA LYS A 25 -14.22 3.51 7.84
C LYS A 25 -14.75 2.15 8.28
N SER A 26 -14.27 1.08 7.63
CA SER A 26 -14.69 -0.28 7.96
C SER A 26 -14.18 -0.72 9.33
N PHE A 27 -12.95 -0.36 9.69
CA PHE A 27 -12.39 -0.63 11.02
C PHE A 27 -13.08 0.20 12.11
N GLU A 28 -13.36 1.48 11.85
CA GLU A 28 -14.10 2.36 12.76
C GLU A 28 -15.51 1.84 13.06
N ALA A 29 -16.20 1.34 12.04
CA ALA A 29 -17.52 0.72 12.20
C ALA A 29 -17.49 -0.53 13.09
N GLN A 30 -16.32 -1.15 13.26
CA GLN A 30 -16.09 -2.29 14.14
C GLN A 30 -15.50 -1.88 15.50
N GLY A 31 -15.39 -0.58 15.79
CA GLY A 31 -14.93 -0.05 17.06
C GLY A 31 -13.41 0.08 17.20
N PHE A 32 -12.64 -0.04 16.11
CA PHE A 32 -11.22 0.26 16.14
C PHE A 32 -11.00 1.76 16.06
N GLN A 33 -9.92 2.24 16.68
CA GLN A 33 -9.42 3.59 16.46
C GLN A 33 -8.52 3.60 15.24
N THR A 34 -8.72 4.56 14.34
CA THR A 34 -7.85 4.75 13.17
C THR A 34 -7.07 6.05 13.28
N TRP A 35 -5.92 6.09 12.65
CA TRP A 35 -5.08 7.27 12.58
C TRP A 35 -4.31 7.29 11.25
N PHE A 36 -4.10 8.49 10.69
CA PHE A 36 -3.42 8.66 9.41
C PHE A 36 -2.10 9.40 9.59
N TRP A 37 -1.01 8.75 9.18
CA TRP A 37 0.26 9.44 8.94
C TRP A 37 0.16 10.19 7.61
N ASP A 38 0.38 11.50 7.64
CA ASP A 38 0.34 12.36 6.46
C ASP A 38 1.76 12.60 5.93
N LEU A 39 2.06 12.07 4.74
CA LEU A 39 3.36 12.26 4.10
C LEU A 39 3.62 13.71 3.68
N LYS A 40 2.56 14.52 3.54
CA LYS A 40 2.68 15.96 3.25
C LYS A 40 3.01 16.79 4.48
N SER A 41 2.85 16.22 5.68
CA SER A 41 3.19 16.84 6.97
C SER A 41 4.00 15.87 7.85
N PRO A 42 5.21 15.47 7.44
CA PRO A 42 5.96 14.39 8.07
C PRO A 42 6.34 14.71 9.52
N LEU A 43 6.77 15.94 9.81
CA LEU A 43 7.15 16.36 11.17
C LEU A 43 5.93 16.37 12.09
N GLY A 44 4.83 16.97 11.67
CA GLY A 44 3.60 17.00 12.46
C GLY A 44 3.03 15.60 12.70
N SER A 45 3.11 14.71 11.70
CA SER A 45 2.70 13.32 11.87
C SER A 45 3.59 12.58 12.85
N ARG A 46 4.91 12.80 12.80
CA ARG A 46 5.84 12.20 13.74
C ARG A 46 5.60 12.65 15.18
N GLU A 47 5.50 13.96 15.41
CA GLU A 47 5.19 14.54 16.72
C GLU A 47 3.87 14.01 17.28
N ALA A 48 2.83 13.96 16.44
CA ALA A 48 1.54 13.40 16.83
C ALA A 48 1.65 11.91 17.17
N PHE A 49 2.36 11.11 16.39
CA PHE A 49 2.56 9.69 16.66
C PHE A 49 3.30 9.46 17.98
N GLU A 50 4.37 10.20 18.23
CA GLU A 50 5.15 10.12 19.46
C GLU A 50 4.34 10.59 20.68
N SER A 51 3.54 11.65 20.55
CA SER A 51 2.68 12.17 21.62
C SER A 51 1.50 11.27 21.95
N LEU A 52 0.99 10.51 20.98
CA LEU A 52 -0.07 9.51 21.21
C LEU A 52 0.41 8.34 22.10
N GLY A 53 1.64 8.43 22.56
CA GLY A 53 2.33 7.46 23.41
C GLY A 53 2.52 6.14 22.65
N GLY A 54 3.72 5.90 22.17
CA GLY A 54 4.10 4.66 21.47
C GLY A 54 3.87 3.36 22.27
N TYR A 55 3.20 3.47 23.40
CA TYR A 55 2.78 2.36 24.27
C TYR A 55 1.39 1.82 23.99
N THR A 56 0.58 2.49 23.15
CA THR A 56 -0.70 1.91 22.73
C THR A 56 -0.42 0.87 21.66
N PRO A 57 -0.92 -0.37 21.80
CA PRO A 57 -0.76 -1.36 20.76
C PRO A 57 -1.20 -0.78 19.42
N SER A 58 -0.31 -0.74 18.46
CA SER A 58 -0.58 -0.15 17.15
C SER A 58 -0.28 -1.14 16.04
N VAL A 59 -1.04 -1.04 14.97
CA VAL A 59 -0.90 -1.82 13.75
C VAL A 59 -0.78 -0.86 12.59
N LEU A 60 0.27 -0.95 11.81
CA LEU A 60 0.37 -0.28 10.52
C LEU A 60 -0.29 -1.15 9.46
N LEU A 61 -1.26 -0.59 8.74
CA LEU A 61 -1.82 -1.20 7.54
C LEU A 61 -1.46 -0.29 6.36
N THR A 62 -0.61 -0.79 5.49
CA THR A 62 -0.07 -0.04 4.36
C THR A 62 -0.19 -0.82 3.06
N PHE A 63 0.04 -0.14 1.95
CA PHE A 63 0.03 -0.70 0.60
C PHE A 63 1.41 -0.57 -0.05
N ASN A 64 1.82 -1.60 -0.80
CA ASN A 64 2.98 -1.53 -1.70
C ASN A 64 4.24 -0.95 -1.03
N PHE A 65 4.51 -1.32 0.22
CA PHE A 65 5.65 -0.88 1.02
C PHE A 65 5.73 0.63 1.31
N ILE A 66 4.66 1.41 1.12
CA ILE A 66 4.64 2.82 1.51
C ILE A 66 4.93 2.92 3.02
N GLY A 67 5.92 3.73 3.38
CA GLY A 67 6.39 3.88 4.76
C GLY A 67 7.33 2.77 5.24
N LEU A 68 7.76 1.87 4.35
CA LEU A 68 8.68 0.76 4.65
C LEU A 68 9.91 0.75 3.75
N SER A 69 10.00 1.66 2.78
CA SER A 69 11.06 1.71 1.76
C SER A 69 12.26 2.56 2.18
N GLY A 70 12.43 2.82 3.47
CA GLY A 70 13.59 3.55 4.00
C GLY A 70 13.44 5.06 3.97
N GLU A 71 12.23 5.59 3.81
CA GLU A 71 11.96 7.02 3.82
C GLU A 71 12.41 7.63 5.17
N SER A 72 13.17 8.73 5.09
CA SER A 72 13.83 9.36 6.24
C SER A 72 12.90 9.70 7.40
N GLN A 73 11.66 10.04 7.10
CA GLN A 73 10.65 10.38 8.12
C GLN A 73 10.26 9.19 9.01
N PHE A 74 10.48 7.95 8.54
CA PHE A 74 10.21 6.73 9.31
C PHE A 74 11.47 6.13 9.93
N GLN A 75 12.64 6.79 9.79
CA GLN A 75 13.85 6.33 10.41
C GLN A 75 13.99 6.88 11.84
N SER A 76 14.53 6.07 12.72
CA SER A 76 14.84 6.43 14.11
C SER A 76 16.18 5.79 14.49
N GLY A 77 17.25 6.52 14.23
CA GLY A 77 18.60 5.98 14.39
C GLY A 77 18.84 4.78 13.46
N PRO A 78 19.27 3.62 14.00
CA PRO A 78 19.59 2.44 13.19
C PRO A 78 18.37 1.62 12.77
N CYS A 79 17.18 1.93 13.28
CA CYS A 79 15.95 1.17 12.99
C CYS A 79 14.81 2.07 12.51
N SER A 80 13.75 1.49 12.03
CA SER A 80 12.54 2.24 11.70
C SER A 80 11.76 2.61 12.96
N ILE A 81 10.96 3.67 12.87
CA ILE A 81 10.02 4.05 13.94
C ILE A 81 9.03 2.91 14.25
N TRP A 82 8.65 2.12 13.26
CA TRP A 82 7.79 0.98 13.43
C TRP A 82 8.43 -0.12 14.29
N GLU A 83 9.71 -0.37 14.10
CA GLU A 83 10.48 -1.32 14.92
C GLU A 83 10.69 -0.78 16.32
N GLN A 84 11.06 0.49 16.46
CA GLN A 84 11.27 1.14 17.76
C GLN A 84 10.04 1.05 18.67
N TYR A 85 8.85 1.26 18.10
CA TYR A 85 7.58 1.23 18.85
C TYR A 85 6.85 -0.11 18.78
N HIS A 86 7.52 -1.17 18.30
CA HIS A 86 6.97 -2.53 18.19
C HIS A 86 5.63 -2.60 17.43
N VAL A 87 5.47 -1.74 16.42
CA VAL A 87 4.28 -1.71 15.58
C VAL A 87 4.22 -2.98 14.74
N LYS A 88 3.09 -3.68 14.75
CA LYS A 88 2.84 -4.78 13.81
C LYS A 88 2.51 -4.18 12.44
N ILE A 89 3.05 -4.78 11.39
CA ILE A 89 2.92 -4.25 10.04
C ILE A 89 2.17 -5.27 9.17
N PHE A 90 1.13 -4.80 8.50
CA PHE A 90 0.46 -5.51 7.42
C PHE A 90 0.64 -4.70 6.13
N CYS A 91 1.33 -5.26 5.16
CA CYS A 91 1.54 -4.65 3.86
C CYS A 91 0.70 -5.38 2.80
N ILE A 92 -0.27 -4.69 2.23
CA ILE A 92 -1.11 -5.19 1.15
C ILE A 92 -0.40 -4.90 -0.18
N MET A 93 -0.06 -5.95 -0.90
CA MET A 93 0.59 -5.87 -2.21
C MET A 93 -0.48 -5.95 -3.29
N VAL A 94 -0.83 -4.79 -3.87
CA VAL A 94 -1.83 -4.71 -4.94
C VAL A 94 -1.24 -4.93 -6.32
N ASP A 95 0.08 -4.77 -6.47
CA ASP A 95 0.82 -5.06 -7.68
C ASP A 95 1.64 -6.35 -7.54
N HIS A 96 2.17 -6.86 -8.67
CA HIS A 96 2.97 -8.08 -8.64
C HIS A 96 4.23 -7.92 -7.79
N PRO A 97 4.56 -8.88 -6.90
CA PRO A 97 5.71 -8.80 -5.98
C PRO A 97 7.06 -8.55 -6.67
N MET A 98 7.20 -8.94 -7.92
CA MET A 98 8.41 -8.72 -8.72
C MET A 98 8.81 -7.23 -8.77
N TYR A 99 7.85 -6.31 -8.78
CA TYR A 99 8.13 -4.87 -8.75
C TYR A 99 8.80 -4.40 -7.47
N TYR A 100 8.65 -5.17 -6.40
CA TYR A 100 9.15 -4.85 -5.05
C TYR A 100 10.32 -5.72 -4.61
N HIS A 101 11.02 -6.39 -5.54
CA HIS A 101 12.08 -7.33 -5.21
C HIS A 101 13.13 -6.72 -4.25
N ARG A 102 13.54 -5.45 -4.47
CA ARG A 102 14.50 -4.76 -3.61
C ARG A 102 13.97 -4.49 -2.21
N LEU A 103 12.66 -4.32 -2.05
CA LEU A 103 11.99 -4.10 -0.76
C LEU A 103 11.66 -5.42 -0.06
N LEU A 104 11.63 -6.51 -0.82
CA LEU A 104 11.49 -7.86 -0.31
C LEU A 104 12.84 -8.48 0.12
N GLU A 105 13.99 -7.92 -0.27
CA GLU A 105 15.30 -8.42 0.15
C GLU A 105 15.62 -8.16 1.63
N PRO A 106 15.38 -6.97 2.22
CA PRO A 106 15.63 -6.74 3.64
C PRO A 106 14.69 -7.55 4.53
N ASP A 107 15.16 -7.85 5.74
CA ASP A 107 14.30 -8.41 6.79
C ASP A 107 13.63 -7.28 7.55
N ILE A 108 12.33 -7.11 7.33
CA ILE A 108 11.51 -6.12 8.04
C ILE A 108 10.82 -6.83 9.20
N LYS A 109 11.20 -6.47 10.42
CA LYS A 109 10.62 -7.07 11.62
C LYS A 109 9.12 -6.77 11.74
N ASN A 110 8.39 -7.72 12.27
CA ASN A 110 6.94 -7.63 12.50
C ASN A 110 6.09 -7.43 11.24
N LEU A 111 6.64 -7.73 10.04
CA LEU A 111 5.94 -7.62 8.77
C LEU A 111 5.14 -8.89 8.47
N SER A 112 3.88 -8.68 8.11
CA SER A 112 3.02 -9.66 7.45
C SER A 112 2.65 -9.14 6.07
N LEU A 113 2.81 -9.96 5.04
CA LEU A 113 2.45 -9.62 3.66
C LEU A 113 1.05 -10.13 3.36
N ILE A 114 0.26 -9.30 2.69
CA ILE A 114 -1.07 -9.66 2.21
C ILE A 114 -1.04 -9.53 0.68
N CYS A 115 -1.15 -10.65 -0.01
CA CYS A 115 -1.21 -10.70 -1.46
C CYS A 115 -2.67 -10.74 -1.91
N ILE A 116 -3.01 -9.96 -2.94
CA ILE A 116 -4.37 -9.92 -3.49
C ILE A 116 -4.64 -11.04 -4.49
N ASP A 117 -3.61 -11.75 -4.90
CA ASP A 117 -3.65 -12.86 -5.84
C ASP A 117 -2.88 -14.07 -5.29
N ARG A 118 -3.35 -15.28 -5.57
CA ARG A 118 -2.70 -16.52 -5.11
C ARG A 118 -1.37 -16.78 -5.80
N GLY A 119 -1.22 -16.33 -7.06
CA GLY A 119 0.04 -16.38 -7.77
C GLY A 119 1.08 -15.46 -7.13
N HIS A 120 0.66 -14.26 -6.66
CA HIS A 120 1.52 -13.36 -5.89
C HIS A 120 1.97 -13.99 -4.57
N GLN A 121 1.04 -14.63 -3.84
CA GLN A 121 1.38 -15.36 -2.62
C GLN A 121 2.41 -16.45 -2.90
N ALA A 122 2.14 -17.31 -3.88
CA ALA A 122 3.04 -18.40 -4.24
C ALA A 122 4.42 -17.88 -4.71
N PHE A 123 4.46 -16.77 -5.42
CA PHE A 123 5.71 -16.11 -5.81
C PHE A 123 6.53 -15.68 -4.60
N VAL A 124 5.90 -14.99 -3.63
CA VAL A 124 6.59 -14.54 -2.41
C VAL A 124 7.09 -15.74 -1.60
N GLU A 125 6.25 -16.75 -1.39
CA GLU A 125 6.60 -17.94 -0.62
C GLU A 125 7.77 -18.71 -1.26
N HIS A 126 7.82 -18.76 -2.60
CA HIS A 126 8.87 -19.45 -3.34
C HIS A 126 10.21 -18.69 -3.37
N TYR A 127 10.18 -17.39 -3.71
CA TYR A 127 11.40 -16.60 -3.91
C TYR A 127 11.89 -15.89 -2.65
N TYR A 128 11.04 -15.71 -1.66
CA TYR A 128 11.35 -15.01 -0.40
C TYR A 128 10.90 -15.82 0.83
N PRO A 129 11.42 -17.05 1.02
CA PRO A 129 10.96 -17.99 2.06
C PRO A 129 11.21 -17.50 3.50
N LYS A 130 11.92 -16.40 3.69
CA LYS A 130 12.08 -15.74 4.99
C LYS A 130 10.78 -15.12 5.51
N PHE A 131 9.87 -14.70 4.62
CA PHE A 131 8.55 -14.20 5.03
C PHE A 131 7.64 -15.38 5.37
N ARG A 132 7.45 -15.61 6.67
CA ARG A 132 6.60 -16.71 7.17
C ARG A 132 5.13 -16.32 7.29
N ASN A 133 4.83 -15.02 7.29
CA ASN A 133 3.48 -14.46 7.42
C ASN A 133 3.05 -13.86 6.08
N VAL A 134 2.75 -14.73 5.12
CA VAL A 134 2.22 -14.35 3.80
C VAL A 134 0.78 -14.85 3.70
N HIS A 135 -0.13 -13.94 3.45
CA HIS A 135 -1.57 -14.19 3.45
C HIS A 135 -2.16 -13.84 2.08
N PHE A 136 -3.20 -14.55 1.71
CA PHE A 136 -4.03 -14.20 0.57
C PHE A 136 -5.30 -13.49 1.04
N LEU A 137 -5.57 -12.31 0.46
CA LEU A 137 -6.82 -11.58 0.64
C LEU A 137 -7.18 -10.93 -0.69
N PRO A 138 -8.23 -11.38 -1.39
CA PRO A 138 -8.62 -10.77 -2.66
C PRO A 138 -9.10 -9.34 -2.43
N LEU A 139 -8.87 -8.48 -3.42
CA LEU A 139 -9.44 -7.13 -3.41
C LEU A 139 -10.95 -7.21 -3.36
N ALA A 140 -11.53 -6.39 -2.50
CA ALA A 140 -12.96 -6.18 -2.42
C ALA A 140 -13.32 -4.79 -2.98
N GLY A 141 -14.52 -4.68 -3.54
CA GLY A 141 -15.08 -3.38 -3.93
C GLY A 141 -15.66 -2.64 -2.74
N THR A 142 -15.84 -1.34 -2.90
CA THR A 142 -16.63 -0.53 -1.98
C THR A 142 -17.93 -0.08 -2.64
N LYS A 143 -19.00 -0.01 -1.85
CA LYS A 143 -20.25 0.58 -2.34
C LYS A 143 -20.07 2.09 -2.43
N LEU A 144 -20.19 2.63 -3.62
CA LEU A 144 -20.21 4.08 -3.81
C LEU A 144 -21.50 4.69 -3.25
N PRO A 145 -21.44 5.93 -2.75
CA PRO A 145 -22.64 6.61 -2.29
C PRO A 145 -23.62 6.89 -3.45
N GLY A 146 -24.91 6.80 -3.17
CA GLY A 146 -25.99 7.01 -4.14
C GLY A 146 -26.65 5.72 -4.61
N GLU A 147 -27.79 5.88 -5.26
CA GLU A 147 -28.51 4.77 -5.87
C GLU A 147 -27.88 4.39 -7.22
N PRO A 148 -27.69 3.11 -7.50
CA PRO A 148 -27.13 2.68 -8.78
C PRO A 148 -28.10 3.03 -9.92
N VAL A 149 -27.55 3.61 -10.99
CA VAL A 149 -28.33 3.85 -12.21
C VAL A 149 -28.81 2.52 -12.79
N PRO A 150 -30.14 2.32 -12.97
CA PRO A 150 -30.67 1.12 -13.58
C PRO A 150 -30.00 0.85 -14.94
N TYR A 151 -29.77 -0.42 -15.25
CA TYR A 151 -29.03 -0.81 -16.46
C TYR A 151 -29.64 -0.20 -17.74
N ALA A 152 -30.98 -0.18 -17.85
CA ALA A 152 -31.70 0.37 -19.00
C ALA A 152 -31.55 1.90 -19.16
N MET A 153 -31.09 2.60 -18.11
CA MET A 153 -30.89 4.05 -18.11
C MET A 153 -29.42 4.45 -18.27
N ARG A 154 -28.52 3.47 -18.47
CA ARG A 154 -27.10 3.73 -18.69
C ARG A 154 -26.89 4.07 -20.17
N ASP A 155 -26.31 5.23 -20.41
CA ASP A 155 -26.02 5.77 -21.74
C ASP A 155 -24.63 5.33 -22.27
N ILE A 156 -23.75 4.79 -21.38
CA ILE A 156 -22.44 4.30 -21.74
C ILE A 156 -22.48 2.76 -21.83
N GLY A 157 -22.36 2.24 -23.05
CA GLY A 157 -22.40 0.80 -23.28
C GLY A 157 -21.16 0.03 -22.80
N ALA A 158 -19.99 0.68 -22.88
CA ALA A 158 -18.73 0.14 -22.39
C ALA A 158 -17.79 1.29 -21.97
N ILE A 159 -17.04 1.08 -20.90
CA ILE A 159 -16.03 2.02 -20.46
C ILE A 159 -14.69 1.29 -20.26
N PHE A 160 -13.60 1.88 -20.76
CA PHE A 160 -12.25 1.49 -20.41
C PHE A 160 -11.66 2.60 -19.53
N ALA A 161 -11.34 2.26 -18.28
CA ALA A 161 -10.70 3.17 -17.34
C ALA A 161 -9.22 2.78 -17.19
N GLY A 162 -8.32 3.66 -17.54
CA GLY A 162 -6.88 3.42 -17.46
C GLY A 162 -6.08 4.69 -17.72
N ASN A 163 -4.78 4.61 -17.48
CA ASN A 163 -3.87 5.69 -17.81
C ASN A 163 -3.59 5.66 -19.33
N TYR A 164 -3.74 6.80 -19.97
CA TYR A 164 -3.32 6.98 -21.33
C TYR A 164 -1.98 7.73 -21.36
N VAL A 165 -0.96 7.08 -21.91
CA VAL A 165 0.32 7.72 -22.20
C VAL A 165 0.40 7.94 -23.71
N PRO A 166 0.39 9.19 -24.20
CA PRO A 166 0.52 9.45 -25.62
C PRO A 166 1.81 8.82 -26.17
N PRO A 167 1.78 8.18 -27.35
CA PRO A 167 2.96 7.56 -27.95
C PRO A 167 4.14 8.52 -28.08
N GLU A 168 3.86 9.81 -28.32
CA GLU A 168 4.87 10.87 -28.44
C GLU A 168 5.75 10.98 -27.18
N ASN A 169 5.21 10.67 -26.01
CA ASN A 169 5.96 10.69 -24.75
C ASN A 169 6.93 9.49 -24.62
N LEU A 170 6.64 8.40 -25.32
CA LEU A 170 7.46 7.19 -25.31
C LEU A 170 8.54 7.21 -26.41
N LEU A 171 8.25 7.81 -27.54
CA LEU A 171 9.16 7.86 -28.70
C LEU A 171 10.58 8.39 -28.37
N PRO A 172 10.77 9.45 -27.56
CA PRO A 172 12.10 9.90 -27.16
C PRO A 172 12.89 8.82 -26.41
N HIS A 173 12.22 8.09 -25.51
CA HIS A 173 12.86 7.02 -24.74
C HIS A 173 13.26 5.85 -25.63
N ILE A 174 12.38 5.42 -26.53
CA ILE A 174 12.65 4.34 -27.49
C ILE A 174 13.83 4.70 -28.41
N ARG A 175 13.95 5.95 -28.85
CA ARG A 175 15.06 6.40 -29.70
C ARG A 175 16.42 6.28 -29.03
N HIS A 176 16.50 6.36 -27.71
CA HIS A 176 17.73 6.25 -26.94
C HIS A 176 18.07 4.83 -26.50
N MET A 177 17.20 3.85 -26.77
CA MET A 177 17.47 2.45 -26.51
C MET A 177 18.49 1.87 -27.50
N ASP A 178 19.16 0.78 -27.10
CA ASP A 178 19.94 -0.05 -28.02
C ASP A 178 19.04 -0.75 -29.06
N GLU A 179 19.64 -1.25 -30.12
CA GLU A 179 18.88 -1.83 -31.25
C GLU A 179 18.12 -3.12 -30.86
N GLU A 180 18.63 -3.89 -29.91
CA GLU A 180 17.98 -5.11 -29.41
C GLU A 180 16.72 -4.74 -28.63
N SER A 181 16.81 -3.75 -27.76
CA SER A 181 15.67 -3.22 -27.01
C SER A 181 14.62 -2.58 -27.92
N LYS A 182 15.04 -1.84 -28.98
CA LYS A 182 14.11 -1.25 -29.96
C LYS A 182 13.32 -2.30 -30.73
N ALA A 183 13.91 -3.45 -31.02
CA ALA A 183 13.24 -4.53 -31.73
C ALA A 183 12.10 -5.17 -30.91
N PHE A 184 12.06 -4.91 -29.61
CA PHE A 184 11.06 -5.44 -28.69
C PHE A 184 9.79 -4.57 -28.59
N TYR A 185 9.89 -3.29 -29.00
CA TYR A 185 8.80 -2.31 -28.97
C TYR A 185 8.32 -1.92 -30.37
#